data_53f1f64ecfce046bdc6be3a09ed5f6a9
#
_entry.id   53f1f64ecfce046bdc6be3a09ed5f6a9
#
_cell.length_a   1.000
_cell.length_b   1.000
_cell.length_c   1.000
_cell.angle_alpha   90.00
_cell.angle_beta   90.00
_cell.angle_gamma   90.00
#
_symmetry.space_group_name_H-M   'P 1'
#
loop_
_entity.id
_entity.type
_entity.pdbx_description
1 polymer ?
#
loop_
_entity_poly.entity_id
_entity_poly.type
_entity_poly.pdbx_seq_one_letter_code
_entity_poly.pdbx_strand_id
1 'polypeptide(L)' 'MKASVGDTIVVTSAVVAGAVRKGQVVEVRHADGTPPFLVEWAEGGERSLVFPGPDTRIIHGKG' A
#
# COMPACT_ATOMS: atom_id res chain seq x y z
N MET A 1 5.72 10.19 1.52
CA MET A 1 5.67 9.00 0.65
C MET A 1 4.60 9.20 -0.41
N LYS A 2 4.91 8.87 -1.63
CA LYS A 2 3.97 9.06 -2.75
C LYS A 2 3.75 7.75 -3.47
N ALA A 3 2.54 7.55 -3.97
CA ALA A 3 2.20 6.37 -4.74
C ALA A 3 1.23 6.72 -5.86
N SER A 4 1.11 5.82 -6.82
CA SER A 4 0.17 5.95 -7.93
C SER A 4 -0.67 4.68 -8.02
N VAL A 5 -1.83 4.80 -8.63
CA VAL A 5 -2.66 3.63 -8.89
C VAL A 5 -1.86 2.60 -9.69
N GLY A 6 -1.88 1.36 -9.23
CA GLY A 6 -1.11 0.28 -9.84
C GLY A 6 0.18 -0.03 -9.10
N ASP A 7 0.63 0.83 -8.22
CA ASP A 7 1.80 0.55 -7.41
C ASP A 7 1.50 -0.54 -6.40
N THR A 8 2.53 -1.28 -6.02
CA THR A 8 2.42 -2.31 -4.99
C THR A 8 2.86 -1.73 -3.66
N ILE A 9 2.06 -1.99 -2.64
CA ILE A 9 2.41 -1.60 -1.28
C ILE A 9 2.77 -2.85 -0.48
N VAL A 10 3.86 -2.77 0.27
CA VAL A 10 4.33 -3.86 1.11
C VAL A 10 4.41 -3.35 2.54
N VAL A 11 3.66 -3.98 3.42
CA VAL A 11 3.61 -3.59 4.82
C VAL A 11 4.20 -4.72 5.66
N THR A 12 5.20 -4.40 6.44
CA THR A 12 5.82 -5.36 7.35
C THR A 12 5.14 -5.22 8.71
N SER A 13 4.68 -6.35 9.25
CA SER A 13 4.02 -6.33 10.55
C SER A 13 5.03 -6.21 11.67
N ALA A 14 4.80 -5.25 12.57
CA ALA A 14 5.61 -5.12 13.78
C ALA A 14 5.16 -6.11 14.87
N VAL A 15 3.94 -6.62 14.75
CA VAL A 15 3.36 -7.51 15.75
C VAL A 15 3.84 -8.94 15.56
N VAL A 16 3.92 -9.37 14.30
CA VAL A 16 4.38 -10.73 13.97
C VAL A 16 5.65 -10.57 13.14
N ALA A 17 6.78 -10.88 13.74
CA ALA A 17 8.08 -10.71 13.09
C ALA A 17 8.13 -11.50 11.77
N GLY A 18 8.52 -10.82 10.72
CA GLY A 18 8.63 -11.41 9.41
C GLY A 18 7.33 -11.50 8.63
N ALA A 19 6.21 -11.12 9.22
CA ALA A 19 4.94 -11.13 8.50
C ALA A 19 4.88 -9.92 7.57
N VAL A 20 4.52 -10.19 6.32
CA VAL A 20 4.47 -9.17 5.28
C VAL A 20 3.12 -9.26 4.58
N ARG A 21 2.48 -8.12 4.41
CA ARG A 21 1.25 -8.03 3.61
C ARG A 21 1.55 -7.24 2.35
N LYS A 22 1.03 -7.72 1.25
CA LYS A 22 1.17 -7.03 -0.02
C LYS A 22 -0.19 -6.66 -0.54
N GLY A 23 -0.27 -5.49 -1.15
CA GLY A 23 -1.49 -5.05 -1.78
C GLY A 23 -1.17 -4.17 -2.97
N GLN A 24 -2.21 -3.78 -3.68
CA GLN A 24 -2.07 -2.90 -4.83
C GLN A 24 -2.85 -1.63 -4.56
N VAL A 25 -2.24 -0.50 -4.87
CA VAL A 25 -2.91 0.78 -4.74
C VAL A 25 -3.95 0.88 -5.84
N VAL A 26 -5.21 1.02 -5.45
CA VAL A 26 -6.32 1.11 -6.40
C VAL A 26 -6.89 2.52 -6.48
N GLU A 27 -6.58 3.36 -5.48
CA GLU A 27 -7.00 4.75 -5.52
C GLU A 27 -6.05 5.58 -4.68
N VAL A 28 -5.74 6.78 -5.17
CA VAL A 28 -4.96 7.76 -4.43
C VAL A 28 -5.86 8.97 -4.22
N ARG A 29 -6.11 9.30 -2.96
CA ARG A 29 -7.06 10.34 -2.59
C ARG A 29 -6.57 11.76 -2.88
N HIS A 30 -5.27 11.93 -2.92
CA HIS A 30 -4.65 13.23 -3.18
C HIS A 30 -3.96 13.22 -4.53
N ALA A 31 -4.18 14.26 -5.31
CA ALA A 31 -3.66 14.35 -6.67
C ALA A 31 -2.13 14.32 -6.73
N ASP A 32 -1.48 14.72 -5.65
CA ASP A 32 -0.02 14.74 -5.59
C ASP A 32 0.59 13.39 -5.18
N GLY A 33 -0.25 12.36 -5.02
CA GLY A 33 0.22 11.02 -4.69
C GLY A 33 0.48 10.79 -3.22
N THR A 34 0.07 11.71 -2.36
CA THR A 34 0.28 11.56 -0.91
C THR A 34 -0.83 10.70 -0.29
N PRO A 35 -0.57 10.07 0.88
CA PRO A 35 -1.56 9.23 1.56
C PRO A 35 -2.78 10.04 2.03
N PRO A 36 -3.89 9.36 2.31
CA PRO A 36 -4.03 7.90 2.37
C PRO A 36 -4.21 7.26 1.00
N PHE A 37 -3.91 5.96 0.93
CA PHE A 37 -4.10 5.18 -0.28
C PHE A 37 -5.17 4.13 -0.05
N LEU A 38 -6.02 3.91 -1.03
CA LEU A 38 -6.93 2.78 -1.00
C LEU A 38 -6.20 1.59 -1.60
N VAL A 39 -6.06 0.54 -0.81
CA VAL A 39 -5.26 -0.63 -1.18
C VAL A 39 -6.16 -1.86 -1.23
N GLU A 40 -6.01 -2.63 -2.29
CA GLU A 40 -6.64 -3.93 -2.38
C GLU A 40 -5.59 -4.97 -2.03
N TRP A 41 -5.82 -5.69 -0.94
CA TRP A 41 -4.85 -6.65 -0.42
C TRP A 41 -4.83 -7.91 -1.28
N ALA A 42 -3.64 -8.47 -1.48
CA ALA A 42 -3.48 -9.68 -2.27
C ALA A 42 -4.21 -10.87 -1.66
N GLU A 43 -4.26 -10.92 -0.33
CA GLU A 43 -5.01 -11.96 0.36
C GLU A 43 -6.45 -11.54 0.50
N GLY A 44 -7.36 -12.31 -0.04
CA GLY A 44 -8.78 -12.11 0.15
C GLY A 44 -9.40 -10.96 -0.66
N GLY A 45 -8.61 -10.12 -1.29
CA GLY A 45 -9.13 -9.04 -2.12
C GLY A 45 -9.81 -7.91 -1.36
N GLU A 46 -9.60 -7.81 -0.07
CA GLU A 46 -10.15 -6.72 0.73
C GLU A 46 -9.53 -5.39 0.36
N ARG A 47 -10.29 -4.32 0.49
CA ARG A 47 -9.79 -2.97 0.29
C ARG A 47 -9.83 -2.18 1.59
N SER A 48 -8.78 -1.45 1.86
CA SER A 48 -8.70 -0.60 3.04
C SER A 48 -7.94 0.67 2.75
N LEU A 49 -8.23 1.71 3.51
CA LEU A 49 -7.43 2.93 3.46
C LEU A 49 -6.19 2.71 4.32
N VAL A 50 -5.04 3.06 3.76
CA VAL A 50 -3.76 2.84 4.40
C VAL A 50 -3.02 4.16 4.54
N PHE A 51 -2.54 4.41 5.76
CA PHE A 51 -1.62 5.52 6.04
C PHE A 51 -0.25 4.87 6.22
N PRO A 52 0.61 4.91 5.21
CA PRO A 52 1.88 4.20 5.28
C PRO A 52 2.76 4.74 6.40
N GLY A 53 3.32 3.81 7.17
CA GLY A 53 4.25 4.12 8.23
C GLY A 53 5.68 3.80 7.81
N PRO A 54 6.63 3.86 8.76
CA PRO A 54 8.04 3.63 8.45
C PRO A 54 8.35 2.22 7.97
N ASP A 55 7.47 1.26 8.28
CA ASP A 55 7.67 -0.12 7.87
C ASP A 55 6.96 -0.45 6.56
N THR A 56 6.56 0.56 5.82
CA THR A 56 5.83 0.40 4.58
C THR A 56 6.71 0.76 3.41
N ARG A 57 6.67 -0.05 2.36
CA ARG A 57 7.39 0.21 1.11
C ARG A 57 6.42 0.33 -0.04
N ILE A 58 6.74 1.21 -0.96
CA ILE A 58 6.01 1.34 -2.21
C ILE A 58 6.93 0.86 -3.33
N ILE A 59 6.44 -0.10 -4.10
CA ILE A 59 7.14 -0.57 -5.28
C ILE A 59 6.36 -0.03 -6.46
N HIS A 60 6.98 0.86 -7.22
CA HIS A 60 6.31 1.50 -8.34
C HIS A 60 6.07 0.47 -9.44
N GLY A 61 4.81 0.36 -9.83
CA GLY A 61 4.43 -0.55 -10.89
C GLY A 61 4.87 -0.01 -12.22
N LYS A 62 4.91 -0.90 -13.18
CA LYS A 62 5.10 -0.49 -14.53
C LYS A 62 3.77 -0.09 -15.07
N GLY A 63 3.57 1.10 -15.21
CA GLY A 63 2.30 1.62 -15.69
C GLY A 63 1.80 0.91 -16.94
#